data_ef5985b21f06d5b13f9b30d15a9248ff
#
_entry.id   ef5985b21f06d5b13f9b30d15a9248ff
#
_cell.length_a   1.000
_cell.length_b   1.000
_cell.length_c   1.000
_cell.angle_alpha   90.00
_cell.angle_beta   90.00
_cell.angle_gamma   90.00
#
_symmetry.space_group_name_H-M   'P 1'
#
loop_
_entity.id
_entity.type
_entity.pdbx_description
1 polymer ?
#
loop_
_entity_poly.entity_id
_entity_poly.type
_entity_poly.pdbx_seq_one_letter_code
_entity_poly.pdbx_strand_id
1 'polypeptide(L)'
;MRLLALSLVLALAAGSAAAARLPGVQTPTRNIKCFYVPVRPTAHGNLLCDIKRSSYARRLQRHCISPPTGLDWHGFQLSETRKGEVLCAGGIMYDGRDTPTFVTLGYGRTWRHKGFTCVSRFTGLTGTNRAGHGLFLSRESYRVF
;
A
#
# COMPACT_ATOMS: atom_id res chain seq x y z
N MET A 1 -51.40 17.85 -41.92
CA MET A 1 -50.39 16.89 -41.42
C MET A 1 -49.38 17.64 -40.59
N ARG A 2 -49.42 17.46 -39.26
CA ARG A 2 -48.44 18.06 -38.33
C ARG A 2 -47.46 16.96 -37.92
N LEU A 3 -46.20 17.08 -38.32
CA LEU A 3 -45.11 16.17 -37.90
C LEU A 3 -44.62 16.61 -36.52
N LEU A 4 -44.87 15.79 -35.51
CA LEU A 4 -44.28 15.93 -34.18
C LEU A 4 -42.87 15.34 -34.18
N ALA A 5 -41.88 16.19 -34.09
CA ALA A 5 -40.47 15.78 -33.90
C ALA A 5 -40.28 15.40 -32.42
N LEU A 6 -40.05 14.11 -32.18
CA LEU A 6 -39.74 13.58 -30.86
C LEU A 6 -38.22 13.74 -30.62
N SER A 7 -37.82 14.75 -29.82
CA SER A 7 -36.44 14.96 -29.42
C SER A 7 -36.08 13.99 -28.29
N LEU A 8 -35.24 12.99 -28.59
CA LEU A 8 -34.68 12.06 -27.63
C LEU A 8 -33.50 12.72 -26.91
N VAL A 9 -33.69 13.14 -25.66
CA VAL A 9 -32.64 13.66 -24.81
C VAL A 9 -31.89 12.48 -24.18
N LEU A 10 -30.67 12.23 -24.70
CA LEU A 10 -29.76 11.21 -24.12
C LEU A 10 -29.11 11.82 -22.86
N ALA A 11 -29.56 11.44 -21.69
CA ALA A 11 -28.94 11.82 -20.42
C ALA A 11 -27.66 10.98 -20.23
N LEU A 12 -26.49 11.58 -20.44
CA LEU A 12 -25.20 11.02 -20.05
C LEU A 12 -25.12 11.01 -18.52
N ALA A 13 -25.34 9.88 -17.90
CA ALA A 13 -25.01 9.68 -16.49
C ALA A 13 -23.50 9.69 -16.33
N ALA A 14 -22.90 10.80 -15.94
CA ALA A 14 -21.52 10.91 -15.51
C ALA A 14 -21.41 10.15 -14.17
N GLY A 15 -21.01 8.89 -14.23
CA GLY A 15 -20.70 8.09 -13.04
C GLY A 15 -19.49 8.69 -12.34
N SER A 16 -19.70 9.38 -11.22
CA SER A 16 -18.63 9.81 -10.32
C SER A 16 -17.92 8.56 -9.80
N ALA A 17 -16.65 8.34 -10.19
CA ALA A 17 -15.84 7.30 -9.60
C ALA A 17 -15.66 7.61 -8.10
N ALA A 18 -16.31 6.85 -7.25
CA ALA A 18 -16.17 6.99 -5.80
C ALA A 18 -14.73 6.71 -5.40
N ALA A 19 -14.17 7.55 -4.50
CA ALA A 19 -12.85 7.34 -3.91
C ALA A 19 -12.83 5.97 -3.19
N ALA A 20 -11.86 5.12 -3.52
CA ALA A 20 -11.73 3.82 -2.89
C ALA A 20 -10.99 3.94 -1.55
N ARG A 21 -11.42 3.14 -0.58
CA ARG A 21 -10.68 2.97 0.68
C ARG A 21 -9.65 1.88 0.50
N LEU A 22 -8.39 2.18 0.80
CA LEU A 22 -7.30 1.22 0.77
C LEU A 22 -7.21 0.51 2.12
N PRO A 23 -7.58 -0.77 2.21
CA PRO A 23 -7.58 -1.48 3.50
C PRO A 23 -6.16 -1.71 3.99
N GLY A 24 -5.95 -1.51 5.28
CA GLY A 24 -4.64 -1.64 5.89
C GLY A 24 -4.68 -1.94 7.38
N VAL A 25 -3.50 -2.16 7.93
CA VAL A 25 -3.26 -2.44 9.34
C VAL A 25 -2.18 -1.53 9.89
N GLN A 26 -2.24 -1.29 11.19
CA GLN A 26 -1.18 -0.63 11.92
C GLN A 26 -0.86 -1.41 13.21
N THR A 27 0.39 -1.35 13.64
CA THR A 27 0.79 -1.89 14.95
C THR A 27 0.12 -1.13 16.10
N PRO A 28 0.02 -1.69 17.32
CA PRO A 28 -0.56 -1.01 18.48
C PRO A 28 0.12 0.34 18.78
N THR A 29 1.42 0.43 18.55
CA THR A 29 2.20 1.69 18.69
C THR A 29 1.95 2.69 17.57
N ARG A 30 1.23 2.31 16.51
CA ARG A 30 1.03 3.08 15.27
C ARG A 30 2.34 3.48 14.58
N ASN A 31 3.43 2.78 14.90
CA ASN A 31 4.74 3.06 14.31
C ASN A 31 4.89 2.43 12.93
N ILE A 32 4.29 1.27 12.69
CA ILE A 32 4.31 0.56 11.41
C ILE A 32 2.88 0.49 10.87
N LYS A 33 2.72 0.85 9.61
CA LYS A 33 1.47 0.80 8.88
C LYS A 33 1.69 0.08 7.56
N CYS A 34 0.80 -0.84 7.21
CA CYS A 34 0.78 -1.48 5.90
C CYS A 34 -0.61 -1.38 5.30
N PHE A 35 -0.73 -1.14 4.00
CA PHE A 35 -2.00 -1.07 3.31
C PHE A 35 -1.90 -1.64 1.90
N TYR A 36 -3.00 -2.19 1.43
CA TYR A 36 -3.11 -2.75 0.08
C TYR A 36 -3.39 -1.66 -0.93
N VAL A 37 -2.63 -1.65 -2.03
CA VAL A 37 -2.85 -0.75 -3.17
C VAL A 37 -3.11 -1.58 -4.42
N PRO A 38 -4.29 -1.45 -5.05
CA PRO A 38 -4.57 -2.15 -6.30
C PRO A 38 -3.76 -1.54 -7.44
N VAL A 39 -3.24 -2.38 -8.33
CA VAL A 39 -2.59 -1.97 -9.58
C VAL A 39 -3.64 -1.98 -10.69
N ARG A 40 -4.28 -0.86 -10.90
CA ARG A 40 -5.34 -0.72 -11.91
C ARG A 40 -4.77 -0.66 -13.33
N PRO A 41 -5.48 -1.24 -14.31
CA PRO A 41 -6.80 -1.90 -14.26
C PRO A 41 -6.73 -3.40 -13.93
N THR A 42 -5.61 -3.92 -13.43
CA THR A 42 -5.41 -5.34 -13.14
C THR A 42 -6.14 -5.77 -11.86
N ALA A 43 -6.24 -7.11 -11.67
CA ALA A 43 -6.70 -7.69 -10.40
C ALA A 43 -5.59 -7.77 -9.34
N HIS A 44 -4.37 -7.38 -9.70
CA HIS A 44 -3.19 -7.43 -8.84
C HIS A 44 -3.08 -6.21 -7.94
N GLY A 45 -2.21 -6.31 -6.94
CA GLY A 45 -1.90 -5.22 -6.04
C GLY A 45 -0.60 -5.43 -5.29
N ASN A 46 -0.24 -4.41 -4.54
CA ASN A 46 0.93 -4.40 -3.69
C ASN A 46 0.54 -4.10 -2.24
N LEU A 47 1.28 -4.67 -1.32
CA LEU A 47 1.26 -4.24 0.08
C LEU A 47 2.36 -3.20 0.26
N LEU A 48 1.98 -1.97 0.59
CA LEU A 48 2.91 -0.91 0.93
C LEU A 48 2.99 -0.79 2.44
N CYS A 49 4.21 -0.74 2.98
CA CYS A 49 4.45 -0.62 4.41
C CYS A 49 5.33 0.59 4.70
N ASP A 50 4.89 1.41 5.64
CA ASP A 50 5.60 2.58 6.14
C ASP A 50 5.95 2.40 7.62
N ILE A 51 7.07 3.00 8.04
CA ILE A 51 7.49 3.04 9.43
C ILE A 51 7.87 4.46 9.83
N LYS A 52 7.19 4.97 10.84
CA LYS A 52 7.35 6.35 11.28
C LYS A 52 8.70 6.63 11.95
N ARG A 53 9.20 5.69 12.74
CA ARG A 53 10.48 5.82 13.47
C ARG A 53 11.26 4.53 13.39
N SER A 54 12.48 4.61 12.84
CA SER A 54 13.42 3.49 12.82
C SER A 54 14.87 3.98 12.87
N SER A 55 15.76 3.13 13.36
CA SER A 55 17.20 3.41 13.43
C SER A 55 17.87 3.46 12.06
N TYR A 56 17.26 2.87 11.05
CA TYR A 56 17.80 2.74 9.68
C TYR A 56 17.23 3.76 8.68
N ALA A 57 16.26 4.60 9.06
CA ALA A 57 15.59 5.54 8.15
C ALA A 57 16.57 6.42 7.38
N ARG A 58 17.54 7.04 8.07
CA ARG A 58 18.54 7.91 7.42
C ARG A 58 19.40 7.15 6.39
N ARG A 59 19.72 5.88 6.67
CA ARG A 59 20.50 5.05 5.73
C ARG A 59 19.68 4.74 4.48
N LEU A 60 18.41 4.39 4.62
CA LEU A 60 17.52 4.11 3.49
C LEU A 60 17.25 5.38 2.66
N GLN A 61 17.05 6.52 3.32
CA GLN A 61 16.91 7.79 2.61
C GLN A 61 18.15 8.10 1.76
N ARG A 62 19.36 7.97 2.33
CA ARG A 62 20.60 8.14 1.56
C ARG A 62 20.75 7.14 0.41
N HIS A 63 20.34 5.90 0.62
CA HIS A 63 20.34 4.89 -0.44
C HIS A 63 19.42 5.29 -1.60
N CYS A 64 18.21 5.74 -1.31
CA CYS A 64 17.24 6.12 -2.34
C CYS A 64 17.61 7.39 -3.10
N ILE A 65 18.13 8.42 -2.44
CA ILE A 65 18.53 9.69 -3.12
C ILE A 65 19.83 9.57 -3.92
N SER A 66 20.62 8.52 -3.69
CA SER A 66 21.88 8.31 -4.43
C SER A 66 21.61 7.89 -5.88
N PRO A 67 22.47 8.28 -6.85
CA PRO A 67 22.38 7.77 -8.21
C PRO A 67 22.41 6.23 -8.26
N PRO A 68 21.71 5.60 -9.21
CA PRO A 68 20.94 6.20 -10.31
C PRO A 68 19.50 6.57 -9.96
N THR A 69 18.97 6.24 -8.79
CA THR A 69 17.56 6.44 -8.47
C THR A 69 17.19 7.91 -8.27
N GLY A 70 17.89 8.64 -7.41
CA GLY A 70 17.60 10.04 -7.11
C GLY A 70 16.21 10.31 -6.53
N LEU A 71 15.60 9.28 -5.90
CA LEU A 71 14.23 9.30 -5.39
C LEU A 71 14.23 9.31 -3.87
N ASP A 72 13.09 9.64 -3.27
CA ASP A 72 12.94 9.56 -1.82
C ASP A 72 12.61 8.14 -1.35
N TRP A 73 12.97 7.83 -0.11
CA TRP A 73 12.54 6.58 0.53
C TRP A 73 11.11 6.70 1.04
N HIS A 74 10.25 5.79 0.59
CA HIS A 74 8.83 5.73 0.93
C HIS A 74 8.41 4.45 1.66
N GLY A 75 9.33 3.81 2.37
CA GLY A 75 9.03 2.58 3.10
C GLY A 75 9.39 1.33 2.31
N PHE A 76 8.49 0.37 2.27
CA PHE A 76 8.72 -0.96 1.71
C PHE A 76 7.52 -1.40 0.87
N GLN A 77 7.80 -2.20 -0.16
CA GLN A 77 6.79 -2.78 -1.02
C GLN A 77 6.92 -4.30 -1.06
N LEU A 78 5.78 -4.97 -1.07
CA LEU A 78 5.67 -6.40 -1.30
C LEU A 78 4.63 -6.63 -2.41
N SER A 79 5.05 -7.16 -3.55
CA SER A 79 4.15 -7.59 -4.60
C SER A 79 3.56 -8.97 -4.30
N GLU A 80 2.57 -9.42 -5.10
CA GLU A 80 1.87 -10.69 -4.83
C GLU A 80 2.76 -11.93 -4.91
N THR A 81 3.86 -11.88 -5.67
CA THR A 81 4.67 -13.08 -6.00
C THR A 81 6.18 -12.91 -5.83
N ARG A 82 6.66 -11.68 -5.69
CA ARG A 82 8.10 -11.41 -5.56
C ARG A 82 8.49 -11.09 -4.12
N LYS A 83 9.78 -11.17 -3.83
CA LYS A 83 10.33 -10.78 -2.52
C LYS A 83 10.04 -9.30 -2.23
N GLY A 84 10.01 -8.97 -0.95
CA GLY A 84 9.88 -7.59 -0.51
C GLY A 84 11.06 -6.72 -0.95
N GLU A 85 10.83 -5.44 -1.07
CA GLU A 85 11.85 -4.48 -1.49
C GLU A 85 11.75 -3.16 -0.72
N VAL A 86 12.87 -2.47 -0.63
CA VAL A 86 12.92 -1.07 -0.20
C VAL A 86 12.33 -0.22 -1.30
N LEU A 87 11.41 0.65 -0.95
CA LEU A 87 10.69 1.45 -1.91
C LEU A 87 11.28 2.85 -2.01
N CYS A 88 11.92 3.12 -3.13
CA CYS A 88 12.36 4.46 -3.53
C CYS A 88 11.40 4.98 -4.61
N ALA A 89 10.73 6.10 -4.35
CA ALA A 89 9.76 6.64 -5.29
C ALA A 89 9.75 8.18 -5.22
N GLY A 90 9.34 8.81 -6.32
CA GLY A 90 9.05 10.24 -6.37
C GLY A 90 7.54 10.45 -6.37
N GLY A 91 7.01 11.05 -5.32
CA GLY A 91 5.60 11.42 -5.24
C GLY A 91 4.71 10.43 -4.48
N ILE A 92 3.42 10.43 -4.79
CA ILE A 92 2.40 9.68 -4.07
C ILE A 92 2.41 8.21 -4.49
N MET A 93 2.38 7.32 -3.51
CA MET A 93 2.45 5.86 -3.69
C MET A 93 1.13 5.22 -4.16
N TYR A 94 0.07 5.97 -4.23
CA TYR A 94 -1.28 5.54 -4.63
C TYR A 94 -2.01 6.69 -5.30
N ASP A 95 -3.11 6.39 -5.99
CA ASP A 95 -3.98 7.43 -6.57
C ASP A 95 -4.47 8.35 -5.44
N GLY A 96 -4.19 9.65 -5.56
CA GLY A 96 -4.54 10.64 -4.53
C GLY A 96 -6.03 10.75 -4.20
N ARG A 97 -6.90 10.10 -4.97
CA ARG A 97 -8.33 9.96 -4.69
C ARG A 97 -8.62 8.84 -3.69
N ASP A 98 -7.74 7.87 -3.56
CA ASP A 98 -7.88 6.75 -2.65
C ASP A 98 -7.32 7.12 -1.26
N THR A 99 -7.91 6.59 -0.20
CA THR A 99 -7.51 6.89 1.18
C THR A 99 -7.19 5.62 1.94
N PRO A 100 -5.96 5.46 2.48
CA PRO A 100 -5.65 4.35 3.36
C PRO A 100 -6.49 4.39 4.65
N THR A 101 -7.02 3.22 5.02
CA THR A 101 -7.73 3.02 6.28
C THR A 101 -7.03 1.92 7.08
N PHE A 102 -6.86 2.14 8.38
CA PHE A 102 -6.07 1.23 9.21
C PHE A 102 -6.88 0.68 10.36
N VAL A 103 -6.87 -0.65 10.52
CA VAL A 103 -7.27 -1.30 11.75
C VAL A 103 -6.02 -1.54 12.62
N THR A 104 -6.14 -1.34 13.92
CA THR A 104 -5.04 -1.65 14.85
C THR A 104 -4.95 -3.15 15.05
N LEU A 105 -3.84 -3.73 14.62
CA LEU A 105 -3.57 -5.15 14.72
C LEU A 105 -2.84 -5.46 16.03
N GLY A 106 -3.57 -5.96 17.02
CA GLY A 106 -3.01 -6.35 18.32
C GLY A 106 -1.87 -7.37 18.19
N TYR A 107 -0.97 -7.42 19.17
CA TYR A 107 0.13 -8.38 19.18
C TYR A 107 -0.39 -9.82 19.18
N GLY A 108 0.25 -10.69 18.40
CA GLY A 108 -0.17 -12.07 18.14
C GLY A 108 -1.33 -12.20 17.13
N ARG A 109 -1.88 -11.09 16.64
CA ARG A 109 -3.01 -11.13 15.69
C ARG A 109 -2.52 -11.10 14.24
N THR A 110 -3.37 -11.59 13.37
CA THR A 110 -3.12 -11.73 11.94
C THR A 110 -4.20 -11.00 11.15
N TRP A 111 -3.78 -10.25 10.13
CA TRP A 111 -4.64 -9.65 9.11
C TRP A 111 -4.36 -10.31 7.76
N ARG A 112 -5.43 -10.52 6.96
CA ARG A 112 -5.31 -11.08 5.61
C ARG A 112 -6.12 -10.26 4.62
N HIS A 113 -5.53 -9.98 3.47
CA HIS A 113 -6.20 -9.30 2.37
C HIS A 113 -5.55 -9.62 1.03
N LYS A 114 -6.35 -10.06 0.03
CA LYS A 114 -5.90 -10.28 -1.36
C LYS A 114 -4.58 -11.08 -1.50
N GLY A 115 -4.38 -12.10 -0.64
CA GLY A 115 -3.21 -12.96 -0.67
C GLY A 115 -2.01 -12.45 0.15
N PHE A 116 -2.13 -11.28 0.75
CA PHE A 116 -1.19 -10.80 1.74
C PHE A 116 -1.61 -11.20 3.16
N THR A 117 -0.63 -11.47 4.00
CA THR A 117 -0.83 -11.77 5.42
C THR A 117 0.12 -10.89 6.23
N CYS A 118 -0.43 -10.14 7.19
CA CYS A 118 0.36 -9.38 8.16
C CYS A 118 0.17 -9.97 9.56
N VAL A 119 1.27 -10.18 10.26
CA VAL A 119 1.29 -10.65 11.65
C VAL A 119 1.98 -9.60 12.51
N SER A 120 1.27 -9.09 13.52
CA SER A 120 1.82 -8.15 14.49
C SER A 120 2.37 -8.91 15.69
N ARG A 121 3.61 -8.59 16.08
CA ARG A 121 4.26 -9.09 17.29
C ARG A 121 4.88 -7.91 18.05
N PHE A 122 5.21 -8.12 19.32
CA PHE A 122 5.93 -7.12 20.10
C PHE A 122 7.28 -6.76 19.48
N THR A 123 7.92 -7.72 18.79
CA THR A 123 9.21 -7.57 18.10
C THR A 123 9.12 -6.86 16.75
N GLY A 124 7.92 -6.68 16.18
CA GLY A 124 7.72 -6.04 14.88
C GLY A 124 6.52 -6.59 14.12
N LEU A 125 6.43 -6.20 12.85
CA LEU A 125 5.38 -6.66 11.93
C LEU A 125 6.01 -7.45 10.79
N THR A 126 5.44 -8.62 10.52
CA THR A 126 5.81 -9.44 9.35
C THR A 126 4.68 -9.39 8.33
N GLY A 127 4.99 -9.02 7.09
CA GLY A 127 4.10 -9.13 5.94
C GLY A 127 4.58 -10.23 5.00
N THR A 128 3.70 -11.10 4.54
CA THR A 128 4.02 -12.15 3.56
C THR A 128 3.01 -12.17 2.43
N ASN A 129 3.44 -12.63 1.25
CA ASN A 129 2.59 -12.87 0.09
C ASN A 129 2.30 -14.39 -0.09
N ARG A 130 1.53 -14.73 -1.12
CA ARG A 130 1.17 -16.14 -1.42
C ARG A 130 2.37 -17.01 -1.77
N ALA A 131 3.44 -16.44 -2.31
CA ALA A 131 4.66 -17.17 -2.70
C ALA A 131 5.62 -17.41 -1.52
N GLY A 132 5.26 -16.95 -0.30
CA GLY A 132 6.09 -17.09 0.89
C GLY A 132 7.19 -16.03 1.01
N HIS A 133 7.26 -15.10 0.08
CA HIS A 133 8.13 -13.93 0.20
C HIS A 133 7.53 -12.90 1.15
N GLY A 134 8.37 -11.98 1.65
CA GLY A 134 7.84 -11.02 2.59
C GLY A 134 8.80 -9.94 3.03
N LEU A 135 8.38 -9.28 4.08
CA LEU A 135 9.13 -8.25 4.79
C LEU A 135 8.89 -8.38 6.29
N PHE A 136 9.91 -8.06 7.05
CA PHE A 136 9.83 -7.86 8.50
C PHE A 136 10.28 -6.46 8.83
N LEU A 137 9.51 -5.76 9.65
CA LEU A 137 9.79 -4.39 10.06
C LEU A 137 9.74 -4.28 11.58
N SER A 138 10.79 -3.71 12.15
CA SER A 138 10.84 -3.26 13.54
C SER A 138 11.47 -1.87 13.61
N ARG A 139 11.50 -1.30 14.78
CA ARG A 139 12.18 -0.02 15.01
C ARG A 139 13.69 -0.12 14.79
N GLU A 140 14.27 -1.26 15.11
CA GLU A 140 15.71 -1.51 15.13
C GLU A 140 16.23 -2.09 13.82
N SER A 141 15.41 -2.88 13.11
CA SER A 141 15.84 -3.61 11.92
C SER A 141 14.71 -3.85 10.93
N TYR A 142 15.09 -4.14 9.71
CA TYR A 142 14.19 -4.65 8.68
C TYR A 142 14.81 -5.83 7.94
N ARG A 143 13.99 -6.64 7.32
CA ARG A 143 14.39 -7.71 6.43
C ARG A 143 13.39 -7.81 5.28
N VAL A 144 13.88 -7.96 4.05
CA VAL A 144 13.10 -8.27 2.85
C VAL A 144 13.55 -9.64 2.35
N PHE A 145 12.61 -10.51 1.99
CA PHE A 145 12.90 -11.90 1.64
C PHE A 145 11.88 -12.48 0.65
#